data_b7283892dacdf82a852c67025f9da2be
#
_entry.id   b7283892dacdf82a852c67025f9da2be
#
_cell.length_a   1.000
_cell.length_b   1.000
_cell.length_c   1.000
_cell.angle_alpha   90.00
_cell.angle_beta   90.00
_cell.angle_gamma   90.00
#
_symmetry.space_group_name_H-M   'P 1'
#
loop_
_entity.id
_entity.type
_entity.pdbx_description
1 polymer ?
#
loop_
_entity_poly.entity_id
_entity_poly.type
_entity_poly.pdbx_seq_one_letter_code
_entity_poly.pdbx_strand_id
1 'polypeptide(L)'
;NVAPKIAGTGRYEVHAPTMVGHHGGPRAGTLLLDTHVFADDIERQLDELGWETAHIVGNSLGGWVSFELERRGRARTLTAIAPAGGWSDLSPVKFEIVTKFLLGGPVLLAARWLGPLILRLPYARRVATWPISGPADGPPEDELLMLIEDAAHCPAYVQLLIKSLLAPGLKELAQSKAPVHFVTCEYDRVLPHPRFSRHFHEHLPAVAKVTHLDGVGHIPMLEAPDLIAGLITDFLDKYSAAQQQE
;
A
#
# COMPACT_ATOMS: atom_id res chain seq x y z
N ASN A 1 9.10 6.48 -7.26
CA ASN A 1 9.34 7.90 -6.95
C ASN A 1 9.86 8.09 -5.53
N VAL A 2 9.31 7.39 -4.53
CA VAL A 2 9.78 7.48 -3.14
C VAL A 2 11.07 6.69 -2.92
N ALA A 3 11.18 5.47 -3.46
CA ALA A 3 12.34 4.60 -3.28
C ALA A 3 13.67 5.25 -3.72
N PRO A 4 13.79 5.88 -4.90
CA PRO A 4 15.00 6.59 -5.28
C PRO A 4 15.36 7.76 -4.36
N LYS A 5 14.36 8.43 -3.76
CA LYS A 5 14.58 9.54 -2.83
C LYS A 5 15.16 9.05 -1.50
N ILE A 6 14.66 7.92 -0.99
CA ILE A 6 15.19 7.28 0.22
C ILE A 6 16.61 6.76 -0.04
N ALA A 7 16.82 6.02 -1.13
CA ALA A 7 18.15 5.52 -1.50
C ALA A 7 19.15 6.65 -1.73
N GLY A 8 18.72 7.76 -2.34
CA GLY A 8 19.52 8.95 -2.60
C GLY A 8 20.03 9.63 -1.33
N THR A 9 19.50 9.33 -0.15
CA THR A 9 20.06 9.80 1.14
C THR A 9 21.39 9.14 1.48
N GLY A 10 21.71 8.01 0.82
CA GLY A 10 22.92 7.21 1.10
C GLY A 10 22.88 6.44 2.44
N ARG A 11 21.77 6.52 3.18
CA ARG A 11 21.62 5.90 4.51
C ARG A 11 20.96 4.52 4.46
N TYR A 12 20.18 4.26 3.41
CA TYR A 12 19.38 3.06 3.28
C TYR A 12 19.56 2.43 1.90
N GLU A 13 19.74 1.12 1.88
CA GLU A 13 19.53 0.30 0.70
C GLU A 13 18.03 0.05 0.57
N VAL A 14 17.47 0.20 -0.63
CA VAL A 14 16.02 0.11 -0.87
C VAL A 14 15.73 -0.97 -1.91
N HIS A 15 14.88 -1.92 -1.54
CA HIS A 15 14.30 -2.91 -2.43
C HIS A 15 12.80 -2.66 -2.56
N ALA A 16 12.31 -2.53 -3.78
CA ALA A 16 10.89 -2.30 -4.09
C ALA A 16 10.37 -3.42 -4.99
N PRO A 17 9.94 -4.55 -4.42
CA PRO A 17 9.53 -5.72 -5.18
C PRO A 17 8.17 -5.51 -5.86
N THR A 18 8.01 -6.10 -7.06
CA THR A 18 6.68 -6.33 -7.62
C THR A 18 6.11 -7.61 -7.00
N MET A 19 4.96 -7.50 -6.36
CA MET A 19 4.33 -8.64 -5.67
C MET A 19 3.89 -9.72 -6.65
N VAL A 20 3.93 -10.96 -6.18
CA VAL A 20 3.44 -12.13 -6.93
C VAL A 20 2.02 -11.91 -7.46
N GLY A 21 1.75 -12.31 -8.69
CA GLY A 21 0.44 -12.15 -9.34
C GLY A 21 0.13 -10.74 -9.84
N HIS A 22 1.01 -9.75 -9.65
CA HIS A 22 0.89 -8.41 -10.23
C HIS A 22 1.60 -8.33 -11.57
N HIS A 23 1.28 -7.33 -12.38
CA HIS A 23 1.92 -7.09 -13.67
C HIS A 23 3.44 -6.92 -13.48
N GLY A 24 4.23 -7.61 -14.29
CA GLY A 24 5.70 -7.61 -14.17
C GLY A 24 6.28 -8.41 -13.01
N GLY A 25 5.45 -8.92 -12.10
CA GLY A 25 5.87 -9.73 -10.96
C GLY A 25 5.88 -11.24 -11.24
N PRO A 26 6.30 -12.03 -10.25
CA PRO A 26 6.25 -13.49 -10.34
C PRO A 26 4.82 -14.00 -10.57
N ARG A 27 4.70 -15.12 -11.28
CA ARG A 27 3.39 -15.75 -11.45
C ARG A 27 2.91 -16.36 -10.14
N ALA A 28 1.63 -16.20 -9.85
CA ALA A 28 1.01 -16.91 -8.73
C ALA A 28 0.98 -18.41 -9.01
N GLY A 29 1.60 -19.19 -8.15
CA GLY A 29 1.56 -20.66 -8.21
C GLY A 29 0.26 -21.25 -7.65
N THR A 30 -0.69 -20.44 -7.22
CA THR A 30 -1.95 -20.82 -6.59
C THR A 30 -3.12 -20.03 -7.15
N LEU A 31 -4.32 -20.63 -7.13
CA LEU A 31 -5.57 -19.94 -7.48
C LEU A 31 -6.08 -19.05 -6.35
N LEU A 32 -5.62 -19.26 -5.11
CA LEU A 32 -6.02 -18.48 -3.95
C LEU A 32 -4.83 -17.64 -3.49
N LEU A 33 -4.81 -16.39 -3.94
CA LEU A 33 -3.86 -15.40 -3.46
C LEU A 33 -4.33 -14.83 -2.12
N ASP A 34 -3.53 -15.03 -1.08
CA ASP A 34 -3.77 -14.41 0.22
C ASP A 34 -2.52 -13.67 0.72
N THR A 35 -2.65 -13.01 1.85
CA THR A 35 -1.55 -12.25 2.45
C THR A 35 -0.35 -13.13 2.76
N HIS A 36 -0.56 -14.41 3.06
CA HIS A 36 0.53 -15.36 3.30
C HIS A 36 1.34 -15.61 2.03
N VAL A 37 0.67 -15.82 0.89
CA VAL A 37 1.36 -16.03 -0.40
C VAL A 37 2.22 -14.81 -0.80
N PHE A 38 1.71 -13.61 -0.55
CA PHE A 38 2.50 -12.38 -0.79
C PHE A 38 3.68 -12.29 0.18
N ALA A 39 3.44 -12.57 1.47
CA ALA A 39 4.49 -12.52 2.47
C ALA A 39 5.57 -13.58 2.21
N ASP A 40 5.20 -14.80 1.81
CA ASP A 40 6.14 -15.88 1.43
C ASP A 40 7.06 -15.43 0.30
N ASP A 41 6.52 -14.76 -0.74
CA ASP A 41 7.31 -14.24 -1.85
C ASP A 41 8.27 -13.12 -1.42
N ILE A 42 7.80 -12.19 -0.57
CA ILE A 42 8.66 -11.11 -0.04
C ILE A 42 9.74 -11.67 0.89
N GLU A 43 9.41 -12.64 1.75
CA GLU A 43 10.41 -13.29 2.61
C GLU A 43 11.50 -13.97 1.78
N ARG A 44 11.13 -14.71 0.74
CA ARG A 44 12.10 -15.30 -0.19
C ARG A 44 13.04 -14.24 -0.79
N GLN A 45 12.50 -13.09 -1.19
CA GLN A 45 13.31 -12.00 -1.74
C GLN A 45 14.23 -11.38 -0.68
N LEU A 46 13.76 -11.21 0.57
CA LEU A 46 14.60 -10.77 1.69
C LEU A 46 15.75 -11.76 1.96
N ASP A 47 15.45 -13.06 1.92
CA ASP A 47 16.46 -14.10 2.10
C ASP A 47 17.51 -14.11 0.97
N GLU A 48 17.08 -13.92 -0.29
CA GLU A 48 17.97 -13.79 -1.45
C GLU A 48 18.90 -12.57 -1.34
N LEU A 49 18.43 -11.48 -0.71
CA LEU A 49 19.23 -10.29 -0.41
C LEU A 49 20.13 -10.46 0.83
N GLY A 50 19.96 -11.54 1.59
CA GLY A 50 20.64 -11.75 2.87
C GLY A 50 20.10 -10.88 4.01
N TRP A 51 18.86 -10.37 3.89
CA TRP A 51 18.22 -9.51 4.89
C TRP A 51 17.34 -10.34 5.83
N GLU A 52 17.82 -10.63 7.01
CA GLU A 52 17.03 -11.31 8.05
C GLU A 52 15.80 -10.45 8.45
N THR A 53 16.02 -9.16 8.63
CA THR A 53 14.97 -8.18 8.91
C THR A 53 15.17 -6.91 8.09
N ALA A 54 14.09 -6.19 7.81
CA ALA A 54 14.14 -4.91 7.10
C ALA A 54 13.19 -3.88 7.72
N HIS A 55 13.38 -2.61 7.37
CA HIS A 55 12.35 -1.60 7.55
C HIS A 55 11.29 -1.80 6.47
N ILE A 56 10.09 -2.19 6.86
CA ILE A 56 9.02 -2.52 5.93
C ILE A 56 8.12 -1.30 5.71
N VAL A 57 7.86 -0.96 4.46
CA VAL A 57 6.95 0.12 4.07
C VAL A 57 5.92 -0.43 3.10
N GLY A 58 4.64 -0.25 3.37
CA GLY A 58 3.58 -0.73 2.49
C GLY A 58 2.40 0.22 2.40
N ASN A 59 1.85 0.36 1.17
CA ASN A 59 0.62 1.08 0.93
C ASN A 59 -0.52 0.11 0.59
N SER A 60 -1.72 0.38 1.07
CA SER A 60 -2.93 -0.37 0.72
C SER A 60 -2.79 -1.88 0.97
N LEU A 61 -2.84 -2.71 -0.07
CA LEU A 61 -2.56 -4.16 0.01
C LEU A 61 -1.14 -4.42 0.54
N GLY A 62 -0.14 -3.64 0.09
CA GLY A 62 1.22 -3.73 0.61
C GLY A 62 1.29 -3.44 2.11
N GLY A 63 0.46 -2.52 2.62
CA GLY A 63 0.32 -2.28 4.05
C GLY A 63 -0.24 -3.50 4.81
N TRP A 64 -1.20 -4.20 4.23
CA TRP A 64 -1.71 -5.44 4.82
C TRP A 64 -0.65 -6.55 4.86
N VAL A 65 0.06 -6.75 3.74
CA VAL A 65 1.17 -7.71 3.67
C VAL A 65 2.29 -7.35 4.64
N SER A 66 2.54 -6.05 4.84
CA SER A 66 3.56 -5.57 5.79
C SER A 66 3.27 -5.97 7.24
N PHE A 67 2.01 -5.97 7.66
CA PHE A 67 1.63 -6.50 8.98
C PHE A 67 1.84 -8.01 9.09
N GLU A 68 1.64 -8.77 8.01
CA GLU A 68 1.95 -10.20 8.00
C GLU A 68 3.47 -10.44 8.12
N LEU A 69 4.30 -9.65 7.44
CA LEU A 69 5.75 -9.70 7.57
C LEU A 69 6.22 -9.31 8.99
N GLU A 70 5.58 -8.34 9.61
CA GLU A 70 5.83 -7.95 11.00
C GLU A 70 5.52 -9.10 11.95
N ARG A 71 4.36 -9.75 11.80
CA ARG A 71 3.96 -10.91 12.60
C ARG A 71 4.94 -12.08 12.48
N ARG A 72 5.59 -12.23 11.33
CA ARG A 72 6.65 -13.22 11.06
C ARG A 72 8.03 -12.81 11.59
N GLY A 73 8.15 -11.62 12.17
CA GLY A 73 9.41 -11.11 12.71
C GLY A 73 10.39 -10.56 11.67
N ARG A 74 9.91 -10.27 10.44
CA ARG A 74 10.75 -9.74 9.35
C ARG A 74 10.89 -8.21 9.39
N ALA A 75 10.11 -7.52 10.22
CA ALA A 75 10.11 -6.06 10.29
C ALA A 75 10.95 -5.53 11.46
N ARG A 76 11.92 -4.66 11.18
CA ARG A 76 12.59 -3.80 12.18
C ARG A 76 11.68 -2.66 12.59
N THR A 77 11.02 -2.03 11.61
CA THR A 77 9.94 -1.08 11.77
C THR A 77 8.92 -1.30 10.68
N LEU A 78 7.70 -0.90 10.92
CA LEU A 78 6.61 -0.98 9.96
C LEU A 78 6.03 0.41 9.70
N THR A 79 6.04 0.88 8.44
CA THR A 79 5.28 2.05 7.99
C THR A 79 4.14 1.59 7.10
N ALA A 80 2.91 1.67 7.60
CA ALA A 80 1.70 1.27 6.88
C ALA A 80 0.93 2.51 6.43
N ILE A 81 0.88 2.75 5.11
CA ILE A 81 0.24 3.92 4.50
C ILE A 81 -1.10 3.49 3.92
N ALA A 82 -2.19 4.05 4.41
CA ALA A 82 -3.55 3.71 3.99
C ALA A 82 -3.75 2.17 3.84
N PRO A 83 -3.40 1.35 4.85
CA PRO A 83 -3.36 -0.10 4.71
C PRO A 83 -4.77 -0.69 4.54
N ALA A 84 -4.89 -1.71 3.71
CA ALA A 84 -6.06 -2.57 3.65
C ALA A 84 -6.12 -3.52 4.86
N GLY A 85 -7.23 -4.24 5.04
CA GLY A 85 -7.39 -5.20 6.13
C GLY A 85 -7.97 -4.62 7.43
N GLY A 86 -8.27 -3.32 7.47
CA GLY A 86 -8.85 -2.64 8.63
C GLY A 86 -10.35 -2.88 8.81
N TRP A 87 -10.79 -4.13 8.80
CA TRP A 87 -12.20 -4.51 8.97
C TRP A 87 -12.35 -5.76 9.83
N SER A 88 -13.49 -5.90 10.49
CA SER A 88 -13.90 -7.14 11.15
C SER A 88 -14.46 -8.14 10.14
N ASP A 89 -14.53 -9.42 10.52
CA ASP A 89 -14.95 -10.52 9.64
C ASP A 89 -16.34 -10.31 9.02
N LEU A 90 -17.27 -9.72 9.78
CA LEU A 90 -18.64 -9.46 9.38
C LEU A 90 -18.90 -8.01 8.94
N SER A 91 -17.86 -7.24 8.71
CA SER A 91 -18.00 -5.83 8.38
C SER A 91 -18.61 -5.61 6.98
N PRO A 92 -19.65 -4.78 6.84
CA PRO A 92 -20.20 -4.39 5.54
C PRO A 92 -19.21 -3.59 4.69
N VAL A 93 -18.16 -3.06 5.30
CA VAL A 93 -17.07 -2.32 4.64
C VAL A 93 -16.39 -3.15 3.54
N LYS A 94 -16.33 -4.49 3.70
CA LYS A 94 -15.81 -5.39 2.66
C LYS A 94 -16.58 -5.31 1.35
N PHE A 95 -17.93 -5.25 1.44
CA PHE A 95 -18.77 -5.13 0.25
C PHE A 95 -18.55 -3.83 -0.50
N GLU A 96 -18.26 -2.74 0.23
CA GLU A 96 -17.96 -1.46 -0.38
C GLU A 96 -16.68 -1.52 -1.21
N ILE A 97 -15.59 -2.08 -0.66
CA ILE A 97 -14.32 -2.17 -1.39
C ILE A 97 -14.47 -3.10 -2.61
N VAL A 98 -15.12 -4.26 -2.44
CA VAL A 98 -15.35 -5.18 -3.55
C VAL A 98 -16.20 -4.53 -4.64
N THR A 99 -17.24 -3.78 -4.28
CA THR A 99 -18.08 -3.07 -5.23
C THR A 99 -17.29 -2.00 -5.98
N LYS A 100 -16.46 -1.21 -5.29
CA LYS A 100 -15.60 -0.20 -5.94
C LYS A 100 -14.69 -0.83 -7.00
N PHE A 101 -14.03 -1.94 -6.67
CA PHE A 101 -13.13 -2.63 -7.60
C PHE A 101 -13.91 -3.34 -8.72
N LEU A 102 -15.05 -3.94 -8.42
CA LEU A 102 -15.90 -4.59 -9.42
C LEU A 102 -16.40 -3.59 -10.47
N LEU A 103 -16.84 -2.42 -10.03
CA LEU A 103 -17.29 -1.35 -10.94
C LEU A 103 -16.10 -0.66 -11.63
N GLY A 104 -14.95 -0.55 -10.97
CA GLY A 104 -13.73 0.03 -11.51
C GLY A 104 -13.04 -0.85 -12.56
N GLY A 105 -13.18 -2.17 -12.49
CA GLY A 105 -12.51 -3.10 -13.39
C GLY A 105 -12.78 -2.84 -14.88
N PRO A 106 -14.06 -2.75 -15.33
CA PRO A 106 -14.37 -2.40 -16.72
C PRO A 106 -13.81 -1.03 -17.14
N VAL A 107 -13.78 -0.07 -16.21
CA VAL A 107 -13.20 1.27 -16.47
C VAL A 107 -11.69 1.17 -16.67
N LEU A 108 -10.97 0.39 -15.86
CA LEU A 108 -9.55 0.12 -16.03
C LEU A 108 -9.24 -0.56 -17.37
N LEU A 109 -10.04 -1.56 -17.75
CA LEU A 109 -9.89 -2.23 -19.05
C LEU A 109 -10.14 -1.26 -20.22
N ALA A 110 -11.13 -0.37 -20.13
CA ALA A 110 -11.35 0.65 -21.13
C ALA A 110 -10.23 1.71 -21.13
N ALA A 111 -9.72 2.08 -19.96
CA ALA A 111 -8.65 3.06 -19.80
C ALA A 111 -7.33 2.58 -20.41
N ARG A 112 -7.10 1.28 -20.49
CA ARG A 112 -5.96 0.69 -21.22
C ARG A 112 -5.89 1.16 -22.68
N TRP A 113 -7.04 1.23 -23.36
CA TRP A 113 -7.11 1.60 -24.77
C TRP A 113 -7.31 3.11 -25.00
N LEU A 114 -8.06 3.75 -24.11
CA LEU A 114 -8.47 5.14 -24.23
C LEU A 114 -7.71 6.09 -23.29
N GLY A 115 -6.95 5.53 -22.33
CA GLY A 115 -6.25 6.31 -21.30
C GLY A 115 -5.36 7.41 -21.87
N PRO A 116 -4.48 7.13 -22.85
CA PRO A 116 -3.62 8.17 -23.44
C PRO A 116 -4.38 9.34 -24.05
N LEU A 117 -5.59 9.11 -24.56
CA LEU A 117 -6.45 10.15 -25.12
C LEU A 117 -7.21 10.88 -24.01
N ILE A 118 -7.74 10.13 -23.04
CA ILE A 118 -8.55 10.68 -21.94
C ILE A 118 -7.71 11.54 -21.01
N LEU A 119 -6.49 11.09 -20.67
CA LEU A 119 -5.62 11.80 -19.73
C LEU A 119 -5.08 13.15 -20.28
N ARG A 120 -5.13 13.36 -21.59
CA ARG A 120 -4.82 14.66 -22.22
C ARG A 120 -5.89 15.71 -21.95
N LEU A 121 -7.09 15.28 -21.54
CA LEU A 121 -8.18 16.19 -21.20
C LEU A 121 -8.15 16.46 -19.69
N PRO A 122 -7.86 17.69 -19.22
CA PRO A 122 -7.66 17.97 -17.79
C PRO A 122 -8.85 17.56 -16.91
N TYR A 123 -10.08 17.77 -17.39
CA TYR A 123 -11.28 17.36 -16.66
C TYR A 123 -11.41 15.83 -16.56
N ALA A 124 -11.19 15.12 -17.65
CA ALA A 124 -11.26 13.66 -17.66
C ALA A 124 -10.15 13.02 -16.79
N ARG A 125 -8.94 13.61 -16.82
CA ARG A 125 -7.85 13.23 -15.92
C ARG A 125 -8.26 13.36 -14.46
N ARG A 126 -8.84 14.50 -14.07
CA ARG A 126 -9.30 14.74 -12.70
C ARG A 126 -10.38 13.74 -12.26
N VAL A 127 -11.31 13.42 -13.15
CA VAL A 127 -12.35 12.40 -12.89
C VAL A 127 -11.71 11.00 -12.73
N ALA A 128 -10.77 10.64 -13.60
CA ALA A 128 -10.10 9.34 -13.56
C ALA A 128 -9.26 9.15 -12.29
N THR A 129 -8.60 10.21 -11.81
CA THR A 129 -7.76 10.16 -10.60
C THR A 129 -8.52 10.42 -9.30
N TRP A 130 -9.75 10.92 -9.38
CA TRP A 130 -10.57 11.27 -8.22
C TRP A 130 -10.63 10.19 -7.11
N PRO A 131 -10.68 8.87 -7.40
CA PRO A 131 -10.71 7.87 -6.34
C PRO A 131 -9.41 7.76 -5.53
N ILE A 132 -8.27 8.09 -6.14
CA ILE A 132 -6.93 7.82 -5.60
C ILE A 132 -6.14 9.08 -5.25
N SER A 133 -6.59 10.25 -5.69
CA SER A 133 -5.85 11.53 -5.54
C SER A 133 -6.62 12.56 -4.73
N GLY A 134 -5.88 13.48 -4.11
CA GLY A 134 -6.37 14.69 -3.48
C GLY A 134 -6.85 15.74 -4.48
N PRO A 135 -7.12 16.98 -4.02
CA PRO A 135 -7.63 18.07 -4.86
C PRO A 135 -6.57 18.74 -5.75
N ALA A 136 -5.29 18.46 -5.54
CA ALA A 136 -4.19 18.98 -6.35
C ALA A 136 -4.23 18.45 -7.79
N ASP A 137 -3.26 18.84 -8.62
CA ASP A 137 -3.19 18.48 -10.05
C ASP A 137 -3.07 16.96 -10.31
N GLY A 138 -2.98 16.18 -9.26
CA GLY A 138 -2.84 14.72 -9.29
C GLY A 138 -1.44 14.27 -9.73
N PRO A 139 -1.22 12.95 -9.86
CA PRO A 139 0.05 12.40 -10.30
C PRO A 139 0.43 12.83 -11.72
N PRO A 140 1.72 12.83 -12.09
CA PRO A 140 2.18 13.02 -13.48
C PRO A 140 1.49 12.07 -14.46
N GLU A 141 1.33 12.51 -15.73
CA GLU A 141 0.58 11.74 -16.74
C GLU A 141 1.23 10.38 -17.03
N ASP A 142 2.54 10.34 -17.13
CA ASP A 142 3.34 9.12 -17.36
C ASP A 142 3.17 8.12 -16.22
N GLU A 143 3.16 8.57 -14.98
CA GLU A 143 2.92 7.72 -13.81
C GLU A 143 1.48 7.17 -13.77
N LEU A 144 0.50 7.99 -14.15
CA LEU A 144 -0.88 7.54 -14.27
C LEU A 144 -1.05 6.50 -15.37
N LEU A 145 -0.38 6.67 -16.51
CA LEU A 145 -0.40 5.69 -17.59
C LEU A 145 0.22 4.36 -17.13
N MET A 146 1.35 4.40 -16.42
CA MET A 146 1.96 3.21 -15.84
C MET A 146 1.02 2.52 -14.84
N LEU A 147 0.40 3.28 -13.95
CA LEU A 147 -0.55 2.73 -12.97
C LEU A 147 -1.75 2.06 -13.64
N ILE A 148 -2.31 2.67 -14.70
CA ILE A 148 -3.42 2.10 -15.47
C ILE A 148 -2.98 0.81 -16.17
N GLU A 149 -1.81 0.82 -16.79
CA GLU A 149 -1.24 -0.35 -17.47
C GLU A 149 -1.04 -1.51 -16.49
N ASP A 150 -0.42 -1.25 -15.34
CA ASP A 150 -0.16 -2.25 -14.30
C ASP A 150 -1.46 -2.81 -13.72
N ALA A 151 -2.43 -1.95 -13.42
CA ALA A 151 -3.72 -2.37 -12.89
C ALA A 151 -4.55 -3.15 -13.92
N ALA A 152 -4.57 -2.72 -15.18
CA ALA A 152 -5.33 -3.38 -16.25
C ALA A 152 -4.72 -4.74 -16.66
N HIS A 153 -3.43 -4.93 -16.45
CA HIS A 153 -2.73 -6.19 -16.73
C HIS A 153 -2.46 -7.03 -15.48
N CYS A 154 -3.04 -6.69 -14.33
CA CYS A 154 -2.86 -7.46 -13.10
C CYS A 154 -3.54 -8.84 -13.22
N PRO A 155 -2.79 -9.95 -13.35
CA PRO A 155 -3.37 -11.29 -13.48
C PRO A 155 -4.20 -11.70 -12.25
N ALA A 156 -3.81 -11.20 -11.09
CA ALA A 156 -4.43 -11.51 -9.81
C ALA A 156 -5.68 -10.68 -9.50
N TYR A 157 -6.08 -9.73 -10.35
CA TYR A 157 -7.16 -8.77 -10.06
C TYR A 157 -8.44 -9.44 -9.53
N VAL A 158 -8.96 -10.45 -10.24
CA VAL A 158 -10.18 -11.16 -9.84
C VAL A 158 -9.97 -11.97 -8.55
N GLN A 159 -8.80 -12.60 -8.40
CA GLN A 159 -8.46 -13.37 -7.20
C GLN A 159 -8.39 -12.46 -5.97
N LEU A 160 -7.82 -11.25 -6.11
CA LEU A 160 -7.75 -10.24 -5.05
C LEU A 160 -9.14 -9.72 -4.65
N LEU A 161 -10.06 -9.56 -5.61
CA LEU A 161 -11.46 -9.23 -5.32
C LEU A 161 -12.13 -10.29 -4.46
N ILE A 162 -12.05 -11.54 -4.88
CA ILE A 162 -12.64 -12.68 -4.15
C ILE A 162 -12.01 -12.76 -2.75
N LYS A 163 -10.69 -12.60 -2.67
CA LYS A 163 -9.99 -12.66 -1.39
C LYS A 163 -10.38 -11.51 -0.47
N SER A 164 -10.50 -10.28 -0.96
CA SER A 164 -10.96 -9.13 -0.17
C SER A 164 -12.35 -9.37 0.45
N LEU A 165 -13.21 -10.10 -0.23
CA LEU A 165 -14.52 -10.48 0.28
C LEU A 165 -14.42 -11.56 1.37
N LEU A 166 -13.58 -12.57 1.16
CA LEU A 166 -13.49 -13.75 2.04
C LEU A 166 -12.50 -13.58 3.20
N ALA A 167 -11.45 -12.76 3.01
CA ALA A 167 -10.40 -12.62 4.01
C ALA A 167 -10.93 -12.02 5.32
N PRO A 168 -10.55 -12.57 6.47
CA PRO A 168 -10.67 -11.88 7.73
C PRO A 168 -9.82 -10.60 7.67
N GLY A 169 -10.20 -9.57 8.43
CA GLY A 169 -9.33 -8.42 8.64
C GLY A 169 -8.14 -8.77 9.53
N LEU A 170 -7.24 -7.82 9.70
CA LEU A 170 -6.10 -7.94 10.62
C LEU A 170 -6.61 -8.03 12.08
N LYS A 171 -6.28 -9.12 12.78
CA LYS A 171 -6.78 -9.39 14.14
C LYS A 171 -5.75 -9.14 15.23
N GLU A 172 -4.47 -9.30 14.94
CA GLU A 172 -3.40 -9.36 15.93
C GLU A 172 -2.60 -8.05 16.04
N LEU A 173 -3.22 -6.91 15.66
CA LEU A 173 -2.56 -5.61 15.62
C LEU A 173 -1.95 -5.20 16.98
N ALA A 174 -2.63 -5.53 18.09
CA ALA A 174 -2.15 -5.22 19.44
C ALA A 174 -0.87 -5.97 19.83
N GLN A 175 -0.52 -7.05 19.10
CA GLN A 175 0.63 -7.89 19.35
C GLN A 175 1.86 -7.47 18.53
N SER A 176 1.74 -6.41 17.71
CA SER A 176 2.87 -5.89 16.93
C SER A 176 4.05 -5.57 17.84
N LYS A 177 5.20 -6.17 17.54
CA LYS A 177 6.46 -6.04 18.31
C LYS A 177 7.34 -4.95 17.74
N ALA A 178 7.34 -4.80 16.40
CA ALA A 178 8.09 -3.76 15.75
C ALA A 178 7.43 -2.39 15.97
N PRO A 179 8.20 -1.30 16.02
CA PRO A 179 7.63 0.05 15.99
C PRO A 179 6.78 0.26 14.74
N VAL A 180 5.53 0.68 14.93
CA VAL A 180 4.56 0.90 13.85
C VAL A 180 4.34 2.38 13.61
N HIS A 181 4.39 2.80 12.34
CA HIS A 181 3.91 4.10 11.87
C HIS A 181 2.68 3.89 10.98
N PHE A 182 1.53 4.21 11.49
CA PHE A 182 0.25 4.13 10.78
C PHE A 182 -0.08 5.48 10.15
N VAL A 183 -0.31 5.50 8.85
CA VAL A 183 -0.54 6.72 8.07
C VAL A 183 -1.87 6.65 7.36
N THR A 184 -2.72 7.66 7.55
CA THR A 184 -4.00 7.84 6.84
C THR A 184 -3.95 9.08 5.96
N CYS A 185 -4.80 9.14 4.94
CA CYS A 185 -4.85 10.23 3.97
C CYS A 185 -6.25 10.85 3.91
N GLU A 186 -6.32 12.18 3.85
CA GLU A 186 -7.57 12.94 3.90
C GLU A 186 -8.52 12.61 2.74
N TYR A 187 -7.97 12.53 1.52
CA TYR A 187 -8.73 12.28 0.29
C TYR A 187 -8.71 10.82 -0.16
N ASP A 188 -8.42 9.89 0.75
CA ASP A 188 -8.50 8.46 0.44
C ASP A 188 -9.96 8.06 0.23
N ARG A 189 -10.34 7.86 -1.03
CA ARG A 189 -11.69 7.42 -1.42
C ARG A 189 -11.76 5.93 -1.72
N VAL A 190 -10.62 5.25 -1.75
CA VAL A 190 -10.53 3.79 -1.84
C VAL A 190 -10.83 3.20 -0.46
N LEU A 191 -10.10 3.64 0.57
CA LEU A 191 -10.24 3.24 1.97
C LEU A 191 -10.51 4.45 2.87
N PRO A 192 -11.70 5.09 2.79
CA PRO A 192 -11.98 6.35 3.45
C PRO A 192 -11.78 6.34 4.97
N HIS A 193 -10.99 7.32 5.46
CA HIS A 193 -10.92 7.62 6.88
C HIS A 193 -12.23 8.32 7.35
N PRO A 194 -12.76 8.07 8.57
CA PRO A 194 -12.25 7.12 9.58
C PRO A 194 -12.75 5.69 9.42
N ARG A 195 -13.64 5.43 8.48
CA ARG A 195 -14.39 4.17 8.39
C ARG A 195 -13.52 2.93 8.20
N PHE A 196 -12.48 3.01 7.35
CA PHE A 196 -11.54 1.90 7.12
C PHE A 196 -10.34 1.93 8.07
N SER A 197 -10.03 3.08 8.67
CA SER A 197 -8.90 3.24 9.59
C SER A 197 -9.27 2.99 11.05
N ARG A 198 -10.57 3.01 11.41
CA ARG A 198 -11.05 2.84 12.78
C ARG A 198 -10.48 1.60 13.46
N HIS A 199 -10.49 0.47 12.76
CA HIS A 199 -9.98 -0.79 13.28
C HIS A 199 -8.50 -0.70 13.68
N PHE A 200 -7.68 0.00 12.90
CA PHE A 200 -6.28 0.24 13.25
C PHE A 200 -6.15 1.13 14.48
N HIS A 201 -6.92 2.22 14.58
CA HIS A 201 -6.90 3.12 15.72
C HIS A 201 -7.31 2.42 17.03
N GLU A 202 -8.25 1.48 16.95
CA GLU A 202 -8.76 0.76 18.11
C GLU A 202 -7.85 -0.39 18.57
N HIS A 203 -7.05 -0.95 17.68
CA HIS A 203 -6.31 -2.20 17.96
C HIS A 203 -4.79 -2.08 17.86
N LEU A 204 -4.23 -1.02 17.28
CA LEU A 204 -2.77 -0.83 17.31
C LEU A 204 -2.27 -0.53 18.72
N PRO A 205 -1.03 -0.93 19.06
CA PRO A 205 -0.42 -0.55 20.33
C PRO A 205 -0.44 0.97 20.55
N ALA A 206 -0.66 1.42 21.78
CA ALA A 206 -0.69 2.85 22.11
C ALA A 206 0.62 3.60 21.77
N VAL A 207 1.73 2.87 21.61
CA VAL A 207 3.03 3.42 21.22
C VAL A 207 3.17 3.59 19.70
N ALA A 208 2.22 3.10 18.90
CA ALA A 208 2.24 3.27 17.45
C ALA A 208 2.15 4.77 17.12
N LYS A 209 3.03 5.22 16.22
CA LYS A 209 2.94 6.57 15.67
C LYS A 209 1.77 6.61 14.67
N VAL A 210 0.89 7.58 14.82
CA VAL A 210 -0.22 7.81 13.89
C VAL A 210 -0.03 9.17 13.23
N THR A 211 -0.15 9.21 11.90
CA THR A 211 -0.10 10.45 11.13
C THR A 211 -1.29 10.50 10.18
N HIS A 212 -1.99 11.63 10.15
CA HIS A 212 -2.98 11.95 9.13
C HIS A 212 -2.36 12.94 8.15
N LEU A 213 -2.41 12.63 6.87
CA LEU A 213 -1.87 13.47 5.81
C LEU A 213 -3.00 14.23 5.14
N ASP A 214 -2.91 15.56 5.21
CA ASP A 214 -3.84 16.47 4.56
C ASP A 214 -3.50 16.63 3.08
N GLY A 215 -4.48 16.90 2.24
CA GLY A 215 -4.30 17.27 0.83
C GLY A 215 -3.99 16.10 -0.12
N VAL A 216 -3.79 14.88 0.36
CA VAL A 216 -3.39 13.72 -0.46
C VAL A 216 -4.42 12.60 -0.44
N GLY A 217 -4.43 11.78 -1.50
CA GLY A 217 -5.33 10.64 -1.66
C GLY A 217 -4.72 9.29 -1.27
N HIS A 218 -5.28 8.22 -1.83
CA HIS A 218 -4.94 6.83 -1.49
C HIS A 218 -3.50 6.42 -1.82
N ILE A 219 -2.92 7.03 -2.86
CA ILE A 219 -1.55 6.73 -3.31
C ILE A 219 -0.69 8.01 -3.17
N PRO A 220 -0.41 8.46 -1.94
CA PRO A 220 0.27 9.73 -1.71
C PRO A 220 1.71 9.76 -2.23
N MET A 221 2.31 8.59 -2.52
CA MET A 221 3.64 8.47 -3.13
C MET A 221 3.72 9.06 -4.53
N LEU A 222 2.61 9.13 -5.24
CA LEU A 222 2.51 9.72 -6.59
C LEU A 222 2.24 11.22 -6.52
N GLU A 223 1.55 11.69 -5.49
CA GLU A 223 1.13 13.08 -5.34
C GLU A 223 2.18 13.93 -4.59
N ALA A 224 2.78 13.38 -3.57
CA ALA A 224 3.70 14.08 -2.67
C ALA A 224 4.93 13.20 -2.32
N PRO A 225 5.74 12.77 -3.31
CA PRO A 225 6.82 11.80 -3.08
C PRO A 225 7.88 12.30 -2.11
N ASP A 226 8.17 13.61 -2.06
CA ASP A 226 9.14 14.19 -1.12
C ASP A 226 8.61 14.16 0.32
N LEU A 227 7.34 14.49 0.52
CA LEU A 227 6.67 14.42 1.82
C LEU A 227 6.71 12.99 2.35
N ILE A 228 6.37 12.02 1.50
CA ILE A 228 6.35 10.61 1.88
C ILE A 228 7.75 10.06 2.15
N ALA A 229 8.74 10.43 1.33
CA ALA A 229 10.12 10.04 1.57
C ALA A 229 10.63 10.59 2.90
N GLY A 230 10.39 11.87 3.19
CA GLY A 230 10.73 12.51 4.46
C GLY A 230 10.05 11.83 5.65
N LEU A 231 8.74 11.60 5.57
CA LEU A 231 7.96 10.94 6.61
C LEU A 231 8.50 9.54 6.95
N ILE A 232 8.89 8.78 5.93
CA ILE A 232 9.48 7.45 6.10
C ILE A 232 10.87 7.58 6.73
N THR A 233 11.77 8.38 6.15
CA THR A 233 13.15 8.50 6.64
C THR A 233 13.22 9.01 8.07
N ASP A 234 12.40 9.99 8.45
CA ASP A 234 12.32 10.50 9.81
C ASP A 234 11.91 9.42 10.83
N PHE A 235 11.02 8.52 10.41
CA PHE A 235 10.63 7.40 11.25
C PHE A 235 11.74 6.36 11.35
N LEU A 236 12.38 6.01 10.24
CA LEU A 236 13.48 5.05 10.22
C LEU A 236 14.67 5.54 11.04
N ASP A 237 15.08 6.79 10.89
CA ASP A 237 16.23 7.38 11.58
C ASP A 237 16.08 7.30 13.11
N LYS A 238 14.86 7.52 13.62
CA LYS A 238 14.57 7.42 15.06
C LYS A 238 14.92 6.05 15.63
N TYR A 239 14.70 4.98 14.86
CA TYR A 239 14.90 3.61 15.34
C TYR A 239 16.25 3.02 14.92
N SER A 240 16.87 3.52 13.86
CA SER A 240 18.22 3.13 13.46
C SER A 240 19.27 3.68 14.44
N ALA A 241 19.09 4.89 14.97
CA ALA A 241 19.97 5.47 15.96
C ALA A 241 19.92 4.73 17.32
N ALA A 242 18.77 4.19 17.71
CA ALA A 242 18.61 3.45 18.94
C ALA A 242 19.37 2.10 18.94
N GLN A 243 19.46 1.44 17.78
CA GLN A 243 20.18 0.17 17.63
C GLN A 243 21.72 0.29 17.59
N GLN A 244 22.25 1.50 17.39
CA GLN A 244 23.70 1.75 17.41
C GLN A 244 24.23 2.03 18.84
N GLN A 245 23.36 2.13 19.84
CA GLN A 245 23.69 2.44 21.22
C GLN A 245 23.59 1.21 22.17
N GLU A 246 23.15 0.06 21.65
CA GLU A 246 23.16 -1.25 22.34
C GLU A 246 24.35 -2.09 21.89
#